data_2c7c225c542e28044ec459cb49380b37
#
_entry.id   2c7c225c542e28044ec459cb49380b37
#
_cell.length_a   1.000
_cell.length_b   1.000
_cell.length_c   1.000
_cell.angle_alpha   90.00
_cell.angle_beta   90.00
_cell.angle_gamma   90.00
#
_symmetry.space_group_name_H-M   'P 1'
#
loop_
_entity.id
_entity.type
_entity.pdbx_description
1 polymer ?
#
loop_
_entity_poly.entity_id
_entity_poly.type
_entity_poly.pdbx_seq_one_letter_code
_entity_poly.pdbx_strand_id
1 'polypeptide(L)'
;MRQISVLAVLALLAVPVLALAEQFLVTQAGPVEMQTFVKGLEHPWGLAFLPDGRMLVTERPGRLRLVSQGGWLSEPISGVPEVFVQGQGGLLDVALDPDFAANHLIYLSYAEPGAGGASTAVARARLEGNSLKALKVIFRQQPKVRGGAHFGSRLVFARDGTLFITLGERFKFDPAQDLSSHLGKIVRIRPDGSVPSDNPFIGYPGAKPEIWSYGHRNVQGAAIHPQTGALWTTEFGPAGGDELNLIEPGKNYGWPLVSWGRHYFGLDIPDPPTRPDLAQPVYYWTPSISPSGMDFYTGDRFPTWRGNLLIGGLSSQALVRLTLDGQKVKAEERIPXGVRIRHVRQGPDGAVYLLTDEESGEILRLVPAAKSKR
;
A
#
# COMPACT_ATOMS: atom_id res chain seq x y z
N MET A 1 59.38 34.38 -42.74
CA MET A 1 57.99 34.21 -42.22
C MET A 1 57.81 32.75 -41.80
N ARG A 2 57.73 32.49 -40.47
CA ARG A 2 57.57 31.13 -39.94
C ARG A 2 56.06 30.92 -39.62
N GLN A 3 55.43 29.96 -40.26
CA GLN A 3 54.08 29.56 -39.97
C GLN A 3 54.08 28.71 -38.71
N ILE A 4 53.33 29.12 -37.69
CA ILE A 4 53.08 28.35 -36.49
C ILE A 4 51.76 27.60 -36.68
N SER A 5 51.82 26.25 -36.79
CA SER A 5 50.64 25.42 -36.86
C SER A 5 50.17 25.13 -35.43
N VAL A 6 48.95 25.55 -35.09
CA VAL A 6 48.35 25.24 -33.80
C VAL A 6 47.56 23.92 -33.96
N LEU A 7 48.02 22.88 -33.28
CA LEU A 7 47.28 21.61 -33.19
C LEU A 7 46.28 21.78 -32.06
N ALA A 8 44.98 21.78 -32.39
CA ALA A 8 43.91 21.72 -31.41
C ALA A 8 43.70 20.25 -31.00
N VAL A 9 44.01 19.93 -29.74
CA VAL A 9 43.74 18.60 -29.17
C VAL A 9 42.32 18.64 -28.61
N LEU A 10 41.40 17.91 -29.27
CA LEU A 10 40.06 17.67 -28.76
C LEU A 10 40.15 16.58 -27.70
N ALA A 11 40.01 16.99 -26.42
CA ALA A 11 39.87 16.03 -25.33
C ALA A 11 38.42 15.54 -25.30
N LEU A 12 38.14 14.32 -25.71
CA LEU A 12 36.88 13.65 -25.51
C LEU A 12 36.76 13.34 -24.01
N LEU A 13 35.90 14.06 -23.32
CA LEU A 13 35.51 13.73 -21.96
C LEU A 13 34.54 12.51 -22.03
N ALA A 14 35.07 11.34 -21.74
CA ALA A 14 34.26 10.16 -21.54
C ALA A 14 33.50 10.33 -20.22
N VAL A 15 32.20 10.63 -20.30
CA VAL A 15 31.32 10.62 -19.13
C VAL A 15 31.12 9.14 -18.78
N PRO A 16 31.49 8.70 -17.58
CA PRO A 16 31.24 7.33 -17.20
C PRO A 16 29.73 7.12 -17.13
N VAL A 17 29.21 6.27 -17.99
CA VAL A 17 27.85 5.74 -17.82
C VAL A 17 27.92 4.82 -16.59
N LEU A 18 27.46 5.32 -15.46
CA LEU A 18 27.25 4.47 -14.30
C LEU A 18 26.22 3.43 -14.70
N ALA A 19 26.70 2.25 -15.05
CA ALA A 19 25.84 1.10 -15.22
C ALA A 19 25.18 0.84 -13.85
N LEU A 20 23.87 1.03 -13.76
CA LEU A 20 23.10 0.60 -12.60
C LEU A 20 23.35 -0.90 -12.45
N ALA A 21 23.86 -1.32 -11.29
CA ALA A 21 24.16 -2.72 -11.06
C ALA A 21 22.85 -3.51 -11.11
N GLU A 22 22.73 -4.35 -12.12
CA GLU A 22 21.61 -5.29 -12.20
C GLU A 22 21.77 -6.32 -11.10
N GLN A 23 20.76 -6.44 -10.26
CA GLN A 23 20.75 -7.44 -9.21
C GLN A 23 19.81 -8.56 -9.59
N PHE A 24 20.30 -9.78 -9.56
CA PHE A 24 19.50 -10.96 -9.88
C PHE A 24 19.02 -11.63 -8.61
N LEU A 25 17.72 -11.91 -8.58
CA LEU A 25 17.07 -12.63 -7.49
C LEU A 25 16.73 -14.05 -7.99
N VAL A 26 16.96 -15.03 -7.13
CA VAL A 26 16.58 -16.42 -7.45
C VAL A 26 15.18 -16.65 -6.90
N THR A 27 14.27 -17.08 -7.75
CA THR A 27 12.90 -17.41 -7.33
C THR A 27 12.54 -18.82 -7.80
N GLN A 28 11.49 -19.38 -7.21
CA GLN A 28 10.98 -20.69 -7.64
C GLN A 28 10.54 -20.69 -9.11
N ALA A 29 10.23 -19.51 -9.66
CA ALA A 29 9.81 -19.34 -11.05
C ALA A 29 10.99 -19.09 -12.00
N GLY A 30 12.22 -19.09 -11.47
CA GLY A 30 13.42 -18.77 -12.23
C GLY A 30 14.03 -17.43 -11.81
N PRO A 31 15.13 -17.02 -12.45
CA PRO A 31 15.81 -15.79 -12.07
C PRO A 31 15.01 -14.56 -12.48
N VAL A 32 15.01 -13.58 -11.58
CA VAL A 32 14.33 -12.28 -11.75
C VAL A 32 15.40 -11.20 -11.68
N GLU A 33 15.35 -10.28 -12.61
CA GLU A 33 16.21 -9.09 -12.61
C GLU A 33 15.51 -7.99 -11.81
N MET A 34 16.21 -7.43 -10.83
CA MET A 34 15.74 -6.29 -10.05
C MET A 34 16.47 -5.03 -10.52
N GLN A 35 15.70 -4.07 -10.99
CA GLN A 35 16.19 -2.80 -11.52
C GLN A 35 15.78 -1.68 -10.57
N THR A 36 16.69 -0.76 -10.24
CA THR A 36 16.28 0.50 -9.62
C THR A 36 15.68 1.38 -10.71
N PHE A 37 14.37 1.62 -10.62
CA PHE A 37 13.63 2.38 -11.62
C PHE A 37 13.64 3.87 -11.33
N VAL A 38 13.48 4.25 -10.03
CA VAL A 38 13.49 5.65 -9.57
C VAL A 38 14.25 5.73 -8.26
N LYS A 39 15.03 6.79 -8.09
CA LYS A 39 15.69 7.16 -6.82
C LYS A 39 15.22 8.55 -6.38
N GLY A 40 15.56 8.91 -5.15
CA GLY A 40 15.33 10.27 -4.65
C GLY A 40 13.96 10.51 -4.06
N LEU A 41 13.30 9.44 -3.63
CA LEU A 41 12.06 9.51 -2.86
C LEU A 41 12.37 9.44 -1.37
N GLU A 42 11.48 9.95 -0.54
CA GLU A 42 11.61 9.87 0.92
C GLU A 42 10.41 9.12 1.49
N HIS A 43 10.66 7.92 2.03
CA HIS A 43 9.63 7.05 2.57
C HIS A 43 8.39 6.97 1.64
N PRO A 44 8.57 6.52 0.38
CA PRO A 44 7.42 6.40 -0.53
C PRO A 44 6.42 5.39 0.02
N TRP A 45 5.11 5.72 -0.08
CA TRP A 45 4.08 4.94 0.60
C TRP A 45 3.05 4.31 -0.34
N GLY A 46 2.49 5.07 -1.25
CA GLY A 46 1.47 4.62 -2.22
C GLY A 46 1.91 4.85 -3.66
N LEU A 47 1.45 3.99 -4.55
CA LEU A 47 1.79 4.02 -5.97
C LEU A 47 0.54 3.74 -6.79
N ALA A 48 0.23 4.59 -7.77
CA ALA A 48 -0.87 4.37 -8.72
C ALA A 48 -0.39 4.65 -10.14
N PHE A 49 -0.71 3.76 -11.07
CA PHE A 49 -0.39 3.96 -12.50
C PHE A 49 -1.48 4.77 -13.17
N LEU A 50 -1.08 5.81 -13.89
CA LEU A 50 -1.97 6.58 -14.77
C LEU A 50 -2.24 5.78 -16.06
N PRO A 51 -3.35 6.06 -16.76
CA PRO A 51 -3.65 5.34 -18.01
C PRO A 51 -2.59 5.44 -19.10
N ASP A 52 -1.77 6.49 -19.05
CA ASP A 52 -0.67 6.68 -20.02
C ASP A 52 0.64 6.02 -19.56
N GLY A 53 0.62 5.27 -18.45
CA GLY A 53 1.77 4.53 -17.95
C GLY A 53 2.69 5.31 -17.02
N ARG A 54 2.43 6.61 -16.80
CA ARG A 54 3.12 7.35 -15.73
C ARG A 54 2.62 6.87 -14.37
N MET A 55 3.28 7.28 -13.30
CA MET A 55 2.91 6.89 -11.94
C MET A 55 2.73 8.11 -11.04
N LEU A 56 1.78 8.02 -10.13
CA LEU A 56 1.70 8.89 -8.96
C LEU A 56 2.30 8.15 -7.78
N VAL A 57 3.16 8.81 -7.02
CA VAL A 57 3.79 8.23 -5.83
C VAL A 57 3.65 9.24 -4.69
N THR A 58 3.16 8.76 -3.55
CA THR A 58 3.15 9.56 -2.33
C THR A 58 4.44 9.33 -1.55
N GLU A 59 4.93 10.41 -0.94
CA GLU A 59 6.02 10.36 0.04
C GLU A 59 5.43 10.73 1.40
N ARG A 60 5.73 9.93 2.40
CA ARG A 60 5.14 10.08 3.74
C ARG A 60 5.32 11.48 4.34
N PRO A 61 6.43 12.21 4.13
CA PRO A 61 6.53 13.59 4.63
C PRO A 61 5.52 14.59 4.07
N GLY A 62 4.70 14.22 3.07
CA GLY A 62 3.63 15.08 2.58
C GLY A 62 3.76 15.54 1.14
N ARG A 63 4.51 14.81 0.32
CA ARG A 63 4.66 15.15 -1.11
C ARG A 63 3.99 14.11 -1.99
N LEU A 64 3.36 14.56 -3.05
CA LEU A 64 2.87 13.71 -4.15
C LEU A 64 3.77 13.99 -5.35
N ARG A 65 4.29 12.94 -5.97
CA ARG A 65 5.22 13.05 -7.09
C ARG A 65 4.66 12.34 -8.32
N LEU A 66 5.00 12.85 -9.49
CA LEU A 66 4.73 12.19 -10.76
C LEU A 66 6.02 11.53 -11.26
N VAL A 67 5.93 10.30 -11.73
CA VAL A 67 7.05 9.58 -12.32
C VAL A 67 6.72 9.28 -13.77
N SER A 68 7.61 9.65 -14.69
CA SER A 68 7.42 9.37 -16.12
C SER A 68 7.61 7.87 -16.43
N GLN A 69 7.20 7.46 -17.62
CA GLN A 69 7.43 6.08 -18.10
C GLN A 69 8.92 5.72 -18.15
N GLY A 70 9.79 6.71 -18.26
CA GLY A 70 11.25 6.51 -18.28
C GLY A 70 11.92 6.66 -16.93
N GLY A 71 11.15 6.80 -15.85
CA GLY A 71 11.71 6.88 -14.48
C GLY A 71 12.12 8.29 -14.04
N TRP A 72 11.78 9.34 -14.81
CA TRP A 72 12.07 10.70 -14.36
C TRP A 72 11.06 11.12 -13.27
N LEU A 73 11.59 11.65 -12.16
CA LEU A 73 10.82 12.07 -10.99
C LEU A 73 10.54 13.57 -11.04
N SER A 74 9.28 13.97 -10.93
CA SER A 74 8.86 15.37 -10.98
C SER A 74 9.20 16.11 -9.69
N GLU A 75 9.10 17.46 -9.75
CA GLU A 75 8.92 18.26 -8.54
C GLU A 75 7.60 17.88 -7.86
N PRO A 76 7.43 18.19 -6.57
CA PRO A 76 6.18 17.88 -5.87
C PRO A 76 4.96 18.53 -6.54
N ILE A 77 3.89 17.75 -6.64
CA ILE A 77 2.58 18.24 -7.13
C ILE A 77 1.99 19.15 -6.05
N SER A 78 1.55 20.34 -6.43
CA SER A 78 0.98 21.30 -5.51
C SER A 78 -0.47 20.96 -5.14
N GLY A 79 -0.96 21.48 -4.02
CA GLY A 79 -2.35 21.34 -3.58
C GLY A 79 -2.63 20.11 -2.72
N VAL A 80 -1.60 19.42 -2.27
CA VAL A 80 -1.71 18.28 -1.34
C VAL A 80 -2.17 18.80 0.01
N PRO A 81 -3.03 18.07 0.76
CA PRO A 81 -3.47 18.54 2.08
C PRO A 81 -2.34 18.55 3.10
N GLU A 82 -2.52 19.36 4.15
CA GLU A 82 -1.61 19.35 5.30
C GLU A 82 -1.67 17.98 5.98
N VAL A 83 -0.50 17.43 6.32
CA VAL A 83 -0.41 16.09 6.92
C VAL A 83 0.28 16.12 8.27
N PHE A 84 -0.10 15.21 9.16
CA PHE A 84 0.53 14.99 10.47
C PHE A 84 1.67 14.00 10.27
N VAL A 85 2.91 14.49 10.34
CA VAL A 85 4.12 13.67 10.11
C VAL A 85 4.74 13.31 11.45
N GLN A 86 4.29 12.18 12.03
CA GLN A 86 4.87 11.63 13.26
C GLN A 86 4.70 10.12 13.23
N GLY A 87 5.77 9.38 13.48
CA GLY A 87 5.74 7.92 13.49
C GLY A 87 5.33 7.36 12.13
N GLN A 88 4.18 6.69 12.09
CA GLN A 88 3.64 6.10 10.85
C GLN A 88 2.76 7.09 10.06
N GLY A 89 2.49 8.27 10.61
CA GLY A 89 1.63 9.26 9.96
C GLY A 89 2.32 10.01 8.84
N GLY A 90 1.51 10.66 7.99
CA GLY A 90 1.98 11.42 6.85
C GLY A 90 0.99 11.34 5.69
N LEU A 91 1.47 11.58 4.47
CA LEU A 91 0.72 11.31 3.25
C LEU A 91 0.91 9.83 2.91
N LEU A 92 -0.19 9.11 2.75
CA LEU A 92 -0.13 7.64 2.76
C LEU A 92 -0.49 7.09 1.38
N ASP A 93 -1.73 6.68 1.13
CA ASP A 93 -2.03 6.04 -0.16
C ASP A 93 -2.54 7.02 -1.22
N VAL A 94 -2.47 6.57 -2.47
CA VAL A 94 -3.07 7.26 -3.63
C VAL A 94 -3.80 6.23 -4.47
N ALA A 95 -5.03 6.57 -4.89
CA ALA A 95 -5.81 5.75 -5.81
C ALA A 95 -6.41 6.63 -6.89
N LEU A 96 -6.56 6.08 -8.09
CA LEU A 96 -7.28 6.75 -9.17
C LEU A 96 -8.77 6.42 -9.09
N ASP A 97 -9.58 7.39 -9.48
CA ASP A 97 -11.00 7.12 -9.72
C ASP A 97 -11.14 6.06 -10.84
N PRO A 98 -12.10 5.13 -10.74
CA PRO A 98 -12.32 4.18 -11.83
C PRO A 98 -12.54 4.84 -13.21
N ASP A 99 -13.09 6.06 -13.24
CA ASP A 99 -13.30 6.84 -14.46
C ASP A 99 -12.24 7.92 -14.66
N PHE A 100 -11.03 7.71 -14.13
CA PHE A 100 -9.94 8.72 -14.16
C PHE A 100 -9.71 9.27 -15.55
N ALA A 101 -9.77 8.44 -16.60
CA ALA A 101 -9.54 8.90 -17.97
C ALA A 101 -10.52 10.02 -18.38
N ALA A 102 -11.71 10.04 -17.80
CA ALA A 102 -12.73 11.06 -18.10
C ALA A 102 -12.72 12.22 -17.09
N ASN A 103 -12.47 11.92 -15.79
CA ASN A 103 -12.70 12.92 -14.73
C ASN A 103 -11.42 13.42 -14.06
N HIS A 104 -10.29 12.74 -14.25
CA HIS A 104 -8.98 13.04 -13.68
C HIS A 104 -8.97 13.09 -12.13
N LEU A 105 -9.92 12.40 -11.48
CA LEU A 105 -10.01 12.40 -10.02
C LEU A 105 -9.04 11.39 -9.40
N ILE A 106 -8.39 11.82 -8.32
CA ILE A 106 -7.56 10.96 -7.49
C ILE A 106 -8.02 11.08 -6.03
N TYR A 107 -7.65 10.06 -5.26
CA TYR A 107 -7.96 9.97 -3.84
C TYR A 107 -6.67 9.81 -3.07
N LEU A 108 -6.51 10.60 -2.00
CA LEU A 108 -5.33 10.55 -1.13
C LEU A 108 -5.81 10.22 0.28
N SER A 109 -5.20 9.21 0.90
CA SER A 109 -5.36 9.00 2.34
C SER A 109 -4.16 9.62 3.05
N TYR A 110 -4.40 10.16 4.23
CA TYR A 110 -3.35 10.84 4.98
C TYR A 110 -3.71 10.93 6.44
N ALA A 111 -2.70 11.15 7.28
CA ALA A 111 -2.90 11.46 8.69
C ALA A 111 -3.27 12.94 8.80
N GLU A 112 -4.52 13.23 9.16
CA GLU A 112 -5.04 14.58 9.28
C GLU A 112 -4.91 15.06 10.73
N PRO A 113 -4.20 16.18 10.98
CA PRO A 113 -4.16 16.75 12.33
C PRO A 113 -5.49 17.38 12.72
N GLY A 114 -5.72 17.54 14.02
CA GLY A 114 -6.89 18.23 14.53
C GLY A 114 -7.00 18.15 16.04
N ALA A 115 -8.09 18.65 16.58
CA ALA A 115 -8.33 18.62 18.02
C ALA A 115 -8.32 17.17 18.51
N GLY A 116 -7.51 16.91 19.54
CA GLY A 116 -7.38 15.56 20.12
C GLY A 116 -6.22 14.75 19.55
N GLY A 117 -5.62 15.17 18.43
CA GLY A 117 -4.50 14.46 17.82
C GLY A 117 -4.60 14.35 16.31
N ALA A 118 -4.49 13.14 15.78
CA ALA A 118 -4.57 12.89 14.35
C ALA A 118 -5.37 11.63 14.08
N SER A 119 -5.93 11.52 12.88
CA SER A 119 -6.56 10.29 12.39
C SER A 119 -6.47 10.26 10.87
N THR A 120 -6.79 9.10 10.28
CA THR A 120 -6.81 8.95 8.84
C THR A 120 -7.96 9.75 8.24
N ALA A 121 -7.67 10.51 7.19
CA ALA A 121 -8.66 11.17 6.36
C ALA A 121 -8.43 10.79 4.91
N VAL A 122 -9.47 10.95 4.09
CA VAL A 122 -9.38 10.74 2.64
C VAL A 122 -9.88 11.98 1.94
N ALA A 123 -9.06 12.53 1.07
CA ALA A 123 -9.42 13.65 0.21
C ALA A 123 -9.49 13.20 -1.25
N ARG A 124 -10.41 13.81 -1.99
CA ARG A 124 -10.54 13.65 -3.44
C ARG A 124 -10.18 14.96 -4.11
N ALA A 125 -9.44 14.89 -5.20
CA ALA A 125 -9.04 16.10 -5.96
C ALA A 125 -8.90 15.76 -7.43
N ARG A 126 -8.96 16.79 -8.29
CA ARG A 126 -8.70 16.63 -9.72
C ARG A 126 -7.24 16.95 -10.03
N LEU A 127 -6.57 16.02 -10.69
CA LEU A 127 -5.18 16.20 -11.12
C LEU A 127 -5.17 17.02 -12.42
N GLU A 128 -4.54 18.19 -12.39
CA GLU A 128 -4.39 19.08 -13.54
C GLU A 128 -2.92 19.48 -13.68
N GLY A 129 -2.24 18.90 -14.65
CA GLY A 129 -0.80 19.13 -14.82
C GLY A 129 -0.05 18.73 -13.57
N ASN A 130 0.63 19.68 -12.93
CA ASN A 130 1.41 19.45 -11.72
C ASN A 130 0.71 20.05 -10.48
N SER A 131 -0.63 20.05 -10.46
CA SER A 131 -1.38 20.58 -9.32
C SER A 131 -2.68 19.80 -9.10
N LEU A 132 -3.13 19.80 -7.84
CA LEU A 132 -4.43 19.26 -7.44
C LEU A 132 -5.41 20.41 -7.30
N LYS A 133 -6.60 20.25 -7.90
CA LYS A 133 -7.67 21.24 -7.87
C LYS A 133 -8.92 20.66 -7.22
N ALA A 134 -9.75 21.55 -6.67
CA ALA A 134 -11.03 21.19 -6.07
C ALA A 134 -10.90 20.10 -5.00
N LEU A 135 -9.85 20.18 -4.20
CA LEU A 135 -9.62 19.20 -3.13
C LEU A 135 -10.76 19.26 -2.11
N LYS A 136 -11.34 18.09 -1.83
CA LYS A 136 -12.45 17.95 -0.89
C LYS A 136 -12.18 16.72 -0.01
N VAL A 137 -12.24 16.90 1.31
CA VAL A 137 -12.16 15.77 2.25
C VAL A 137 -13.51 15.05 2.22
N ILE A 138 -13.49 13.77 1.89
CA ILE A 138 -14.69 12.95 1.72
C ILE A 138 -14.90 11.96 2.87
N PHE A 139 -13.85 11.72 3.69
CA PHE A 139 -13.96 10.85 4.86
C PHE A 139 -12.98 11.30 5.94
N ARG A 140 -13.41 11.19 7.21
CA ARG A 140 -12.55 11.40 8.38
C ARG A 140 -12.79 10.30 9.40
N GLN A 141 -11.74 9.59 9.75
CA GLN A 141 -11.76 8.62 10.86
C GLN A 141 -11.99 9.38 12.18
N GLN A 142 -12.94 8.92 12.96
CA GLN A 142 -13.31 9.52 14.25
C GLN A 142 -13.25 8.49 15.36
N PRO A 143 -12.80 8.89 16.57
CA PRO A 143 -12.25 10.21 16.91
C PRO A 143 -10.81 10.40 16.46
N LYS A 144 -10.33 11.65 16.45
CA LYS A 144 -8.90 11.92 16.37
C LYS A 144 -8.27 11.61 17.72
N VAL A 145 -7.09 10.98 17.72
CA VAL A 145 -6.43 10.58 18.97
C VAL A 145 -4.93 10.84 18.88
N ARG A 146 -4.31 11.00 20.04
CA ARG A 146 -2.85 11.23 20.16
C ARG A 146 -2.08 9.96 19.77
N GLY A 147 -0.87 10.15 19.29
CA GLY A 147 0.05 9.09 18.92
C GLY A 147 0.31 9.00 17.42
N GLY A 148 1.42 8.38 17.09
CA GLY A 148 1.90 8.28 15.71
C GLY A 148 1.80 6.89 15.09
N ALA A 149 0.94 6.01 15.62
CA ALA A 149 0.89 4.61 15.15
C ALA A 149 -0.49 4.22 14.60
N HIS A 150 -0.50 3.18 13.79
CA HIS A 150 -1.67 2.45 13.31
C HIS A 150 -2.69 3.34 12.58
N PHE A 151 -2.30 3.89 11.44
CA PHE A 151 -3.20 4.69 10.59
C PHE A 151 -3.95 3.86 9.54
N GLY A 152 -3.55 2.61 9.28
CA GLY A 152 -4.12 1.82 8.19
C GLY A 152 -3.86 2.48 6.84
N SER A 153 -4.92 2.97 6.18
CA SER A 153 -4.91 3.97 5.10
C SER A 153 -4.87 3.44 3.67
N ARG A 154 -4.99 2.15 3.42
CA ARG A 154 -5.04 1.64 2.05
C ARG A 154 -6.40 1.96 1.41
N LEU A 155 -6.37 2.36 0.13
CA LEU A 155 -7.55 2.76 -0.67
C LEU A 155 -7.75 1.76 -1.80
N VAL A 156 -8.94 1.14 -1.88
CA VAL A 156 -9.22 0.16 -2.93
C VAL A 156 -10.64 0.35 -3.45
N PHE A 157 -10.79 0.59 -4.75
CA PHE A 157 -12.10 0.63 -5.39
C PHE A 157 -12.60 -0.78 -5.65
N ALA A 158 -13.83 -1.03 -5.24
CA ALA A 158 -14.56 -2.26 -5.58
C ALA A 158 -15.10 -2.18 -7.02
N ARG A 159 -15.53 -3.33 -7.54
CA ARG A 159 -16.07 -3.41 -8.91
C ARG A 159 -17.34 -2.59 -9.10
N ASP A 160 -18.10 -2.35 -8.03
CA ASP A 160 -19.33 -1.56 -8.07
C ASP A 160 -19.05 -0.05 -7.96
N GLY A 161 -17.78 0.34 -7.94
CA GLY A 161 -17.36 1.74 -7.86
C GLY A 161 -17.34 2.32 -6.46
N THR A 162 -17.65 1.53 -5.42
CA THR A 162 -17.49 2.00 -4.04
C THR A 162 -16.02 1.94 -3.62
N LEU A 163 -15.66 2.73 -2.61
CA LEU A 163 -14.29 2.84 -2.13
C LEU A 163 -14.18 2.23 -0.74
N PHE A 164 -13.32 1.22 -0.60
CA PHE A 164 -12.90 0.69 0.69
C PHE A 164 -11.71 1.50 1.21
N ILE A 165 -11.76 1.86 2.50
CA ILE A 165 -10.68 2.55 3.20
C ILE A 165 -10.33 1.70 4.41
N THR A 166 -9.08 1.28 4.52
CA THR A 166 -8.62 0.52 5.69
C THR A 166 -8.14 1.48 6.77
N LEU A 167 -8.47 1.19 8.01
CA LEU A 167 -8.16 2.06 9.14
C LEU A 167 -7.43 1.26 10.23
N GLY A 168 -6.57 1.95 10.97
CA GLY A 168 -5.93 1.38 12.16
C GLY A 168 -6.65 1.82 13.43
N GLU A 169 -6.40 1.09 14.52
CA GLU A 169 -7.00 1.41 15.82
C GLU A 169 -6.18 2.45 16.61
N ARG A 170 -5.15 3.03 15.97
CA ARG A 170 -4.33 4.12 16.48
C ARG A 170 -3.62 3.77 17.79
N PHE A 171 -3.30 2.48 17.97
CA PHE A 171 -2.65 1.90 19.16
C PHE A 171 -3.49 2.11 20.42
N LYS A 172 -4.85 2.01 20.28
CA LYS A 172 -5.80 2.20 21.38
C LYS A 172 -6.50 0.90 21.81
N PHE A 173 -6.35 -0.17 21.05
CA PHE A 173 -6.86 -1.53 21.35
C PHE A 173 -8.40 -1.58 21.32
N ASP A 174 -9.05 -1.37 22.45
CA ASP A 174 -10.48 -1.63 22.66
C ASP A 174 -11.42 -0.96 21.65
N PRO A 175 -11.15 0.29 21.18
CA PRO A 175 -12.02 0.89 20.17
C PRO A 175 -12.18 0.08 18.87
N ALA A 176 -11.30 -0.88 18.59
CA ALA A 176 -11.48 -1.77 17.44
C ALA A 176 -12.79 -2.55 17.51
N GLN A 177 -13.31 -2.78 18.75
CA GLN A 177 -14.57 -3.49 18.98
C GLN A 177 -15.78 -2.55 19.08
N ASP A 178 -15.56 -1.24 19.16
CA ASP A 178 -16.62 -0.25 19.40
C ASP A 178 -17.15 0.30 18.07
N LEU A 179 -18.37 -0.06 17.70
CA LEU A 179 -18.99 0.37 16.42
C LEU A 179 -19.32 1.87 16.39
N SER A 180 -19.29 2.58 17.54
CA SER A 180 -19.48 4.03 17.56
C SER A 180 -18.20 4.80 17.13
N SER A 181 -17.11 4.07 16.88
CA SER A 181 -15.79 4.59 16.54
C SER A 181 -15.33 4.01 15.19
N HIS A 182 -14.55 4.79 14.41
CA HIS A 182 -13.90 4.30 13.19
C HIS A 182 -12.55 3.64 13.48
N LEU A 183 -12.08 3.62 14.73
CA LEU A 183 -10.77 3.04 15.06
C LEU A 183 -10.82 1.52 14.89
N GLY A 184 -9.88 0.97 14.09
CA GLY A 184 -9.80 -0.48 13.86
C GLY A 184 -10.91 -1.02 12.96
N LYS A 185 -11.24 -0.29 11.92
CA LYS A 185 -12.33 -0.64 10.98
C LYS A 185 -11.84 -0.68 9.55
N ILE A 186 -12.58 -1.37 8.71
CA ILE A 186 -12.60 -1.12 7.28
C ILE A 186 -13.93 -0.45 6.98
N VAL A 187 -13.91 0.65 6.26
CA VAL A 187 -15.13 1.38 5.91
C VAL A 187 -15.34 1.34 4.39
N ARG A 188 -16.60 1.51 3.98
CA ARG A 188 -16.99 1.54 2.56
C ARG A 188 -17.85 2.76 2.33
N ILE A 189 -17.43 3.58 1.35
CA ILE A 189 -18.14 4.82 0.97
C ILE A 189 -18.28 4.90 -0.54
N ARG A 190 -19.12 5.81 -1.03
CA ARG A 190 -19.13 6.18 -2.45
C ARG A 190 -18.02 7.18 -2.75
N PRO A 191 -17.66 7.37 -4.01
CA PRO A 191 -16.60 8.32 -4.42
C PRO A 191 -16.82 9.76 -3.95
N ASP A 192 -18.06 10.14 -3.66
CA ASP A 192 -18.39 11.49 -3.18
C ASP A 192 -18.36 11.61 -1.65
N GLY A 193 -18.13 10.49 -0.95
CA GLY A 193 -18.11 10.41 0.51
C GLY A 193 -19.43 9.95 1.13
N SER A 194 -20.49 9.80 0.33
CA SER A 194 -21.78 9.34 0.85
C SER A 194 -21.72 7.84 1.20
N VAL A 195 -22.62 7.41 2.09
CA VAL A 195 -22.63 6.04 2.60
C VAL A 195 -23.55 5.18 1.71
N PRO A 196 -23.08 4.03 1.22
CA PRO A 196 -23.95 3.09 0.50
C PRO A 196 -25.04 2.57 1.41
N SER A 197 -26.27 2.49 0.88
CA SER A 197 -27.45 2.08 1.66
C SER A 197 -27.43 0.59 2.06
N ASP A 198 -26.58 -0.20 1.43
CA ASP A 198 -26.41 -1.63 1.70
C ASP A 198 -25.21 -1.93 2.60
N ASN A 199 -24.63 -0.92 3.26
CA ASN A 199 -23.58 -1.15 4.28
C ASN A 199 -24.19 -1.90 5.47
N PRO A 200 -23.42 -2.81 6.11
CA PRO A 200 -23.98 -3.75 7.08
C PRO A 200 -24.50 -3.13 8.38
N PHE A 201 -24.06 -1.90 8.73
CA PHE A 201 -24.48 -1.27 10.00
C PHE A 201 -25.43 -0.10 9.77
N ILE A 202 -26.02 0.03 8.59
CA ILE A 202 -27.07 1.03 8.32
C ILE A 202 -28.24 0.79 9.28
N GLY A 203 -28.66 1.83 9.98
CA GLY A 203 -29.78 1.75 10.95
C GLY A 203 -29.45 1.08 12.27
N TYR A 204 -28.20 0.67 12.47
CA TYR A 204 -27.78 0.06 13.73
C TYR A 204 -27.57 1.18 14.78
N PRO A 205 -28.32 1.19 15.89
CA PRO A 205 -28.22 2.30 16.83
C PRO A 205 -26.81 2.48 17.36
N GLY A 206 -26.28 3.69 17.25
CA GLY A 206 -24.96 4.05 17.74
C GLY A 206 -23.78 3.66 16.85
N ALA A 207 -24.00 2.85 15.83
CA ALA A 207 -22.90 2.45 14.95
C ALA A 207 -22.63 3.50 13.87
N LYS A 208 -21.38 3.61 13.45
CA LYS A 208 -20.99 4.43 12.29
C LYS A 208 -21.44 3.71 11.02
N PRO A 209 -22.24 4.34 10.16
CA PRO A 209 -22.83 3.65 9.01
C PRO A 209 -21.82 3.33 7.90
N GLU A 210 -20.64 3.95 7.91
CA GLU A 210 -19.58 3.67 6.94
C GLU A 210 -18.91 2.31 7.18
N ILE A 211 -19.05 1.74 8.38
CA ILE A 211 -18.32 0.51 8.76
C ILE A 211 -18.74 -0.65 7.89
N TRP A 212 -17.71 -1.34 7.31
CA TRP A 212 -17.88 -2.59 6.57
C TRP A 212 -17.51 -3.80 7.44
N SER A 213 -16.37 -3.72 8.15
CA SER A 213 -15.93 -4.76 9.08
C SER A 213 -15.18 -4.11 10.25
N TYR A 214 -14.96 -4.87 11.33
CA TYR A 214 -14.37 -4.32 12.56
C TYR A 214 -13.47 -5.33 13.25
N GLY A 215 -12.85 -4.92 14.35
CA GLY A 215 -11.91 -5.78 15.06
C GLY A 215 -10.55 -5.89 14.37
N HIS A 216 -10.09 -4.81 13.76
CA HIS A 216 -8.82 -4.74 13.04
C HIS A 216 -7.78 -3.98 13.86
N ARG A 217 -6.50 -4.34 13.70
CA ARG A 217 -5.41 -3.64 14.38
C ARG A 217 -4.81 -2.53 13.50
N ASN A 218 -4.20 -2.90 12.36
CA ASN A 218 -3.53 -1.93 11.49
C ASN A 218 -3.40 -2.52 10.08
N VAL A 219 -4.41 -2.26 9.26
CA VAL A 219 -4.53 -2.85 7.93
C VAL A 219 -3.80 -1.96 6.92
N GLN A 220 -2.66 -2.40 6.38
CA GLN A 220 -1.89 -1.63 5.40
C GLN A 220 -1.84 -2.27 4.01
N GLY A 221 -2.35 -3.49 3.84
CA GLY A 221 -2.50 -4.10 2.53
C GLY A 221 -3.95 -4.35 2.22
N ALA A 222 -4.36 -4.07 0.98
CA ALA A 222 -5.71 -4.35 0.51
C ALA A 222 -5.71 -4.49 -1.01
N ALA A 223 -6.44 -5.48 -1.52
CA ALA A 223 -6.59 -5.70 -2.95
C ALA A 223 -7.90 -6.42 -3.23
N ILE A 224 -8.50 -6.13 -4.39
CA ILE A 224 -9.70 -6.84 -4.88
C ILE A 224 -9.22 -8.05 -5.68
N HIS A 225 -9.73 -9.22 -5.33
CA HIS A 225 -9.39 -10.45 -6.06
C HIS A 225 -9.90 -10.36 -7.50
N PRO A 226 -9.05 -10.57 -8.51
CA PRO A 226 -9.41 -10.25 -9.90
C PRO A 226 -10.54 -11.09 -10.48
N GLN A 227 -10.78 -12.29 -9.96
CA GLN A 227 -11.86 -13.15 -10.47
C GLN A 227 -13.14 -13.01 -9.64
N THR A 228 -13.02 -13.04 -8.31
CA THR A 228 -14.18 -13.08 -7.42
C THR A 228 -14.74 -11.71 -7.05
N GLY A 229 -13.91 -10.66 -7.12
CA GLY A 229 -14.28 -9.32 -6.64
C GLY A 229 -14.21 -9.17 -5.12
N ALA A 230 -13.77 -10.19 -4.41
CA ALA A 230 -13.67 -10.16 -2.95
C ALA A 230 -12.52 -9.28 -2.48
N LEU A 231 -12.72 -8.59 -1.36
CA LEU A 231 -11.69 -7.77 -0.74
C LEU A 231 -10.80 -8.64 0.14
N TRP A 232 -9.51 -8.62 -0.12
CA TRP A 232 -8.48 -9.26 0.70
C TRP A 232 -7.62 -8.19 1.34
N THR A 233 -7.21 -8.41 2.59
CA THR A 233 -6.37 -7.45 3.32
C THR A 233 -5.26 -8.16 4.09
N THR A 234 -4.18 -7.42 4.34
CA THR A 234 -3.17 -7.84 5.31
C THR A 234 -3.09 -6.82 6.43
N GLU A 235 -2.87 -7.32 7.65
CA GLU A 235 -2.71 -6.43 8.78
C GLU A 235 -1.62 -6.90 9.73
N PHE A 236 -1.05 -5.93 10.43
CA PHE A 236 0.02 -6.15 11.39
C PHE A 236 -0.54 -6.72 12.69
N GLY A 237 0.01 -7.83 13.12
CA GLY A 237 -0.15 -8.29 14.48
C GLY A 237 0.77 -7.52 15.44
N PRO A 238 0.71 -7.86 16.73
CA PRO A 238 1.67 -7.30 17.69
C PRO A 238 3.04 -8.00 17.55
N ALA A 239 3.53 -8.71 18.53
CA ALA A 239 4.76 -9.49 18.38
C ALA A 239 4.41 -10.84 17.74
N GLY A 240 4.41 -10.89 16.41
CA GLY A 240 3.87 -11.99 15.62
C GLY A 240 2.38 -11.82 15.37
N GLY A 241 1.78 -12.76 14.63
CA GLY A 241 0.36 -12.77 14.37
C GLY A 241 -0.11 -11.77 13.32
N ASP A 242 0.76 -11.40 12.38
CA ASP A 242 0.31 -10.70 11.18
C ASP A 242 -0.68 -11.59 10.43
N GLU A 243 -1.66 -11.00 9.77
CA GLU A 243 -2.76 -11.76 9.16
C GLU A 243 -3.02 -11.40 7.70
N LEU A 244 -3.46 -12.41 6.95
CA LEU A 244 -4.11 -12.25 5.66
C LEU A 244 -5.57 -12.59 5.86
N ASN A 245 -6.45 -11.67 5.55
CA ASN A 245 -7.88 -11.79 5.79
C ASN A 245 -8.69 -11.67 4.51
N LEU A 246 -9.73 -12.49 4.37
CA LEU A 246 -10.79 -12.31 3.38
C LEU A 246 -11.91 -11.53 4.06
N ILE A 247 -12.22 -10.35 3.55
CA ILE A 247 -13.09 -9.41 4.25
C ILE A 247 -14.55 -9.57 3.82
N GLU A 248 -15.41 -9.84 4.79
CA GLU A 248 -16.86 -9.99 4.62
C GLU A 248 -17.59 -8.87 5.37
N PRO A 249 -18.74 -8.42 4.85
CA PRO A 249 -19.49 -7.35 5.51
C PRO A 249 -20.01 -7.78 6.89
N GLY A 250 -19.88 -6.88 7.84
CA GLY A 250 -20.41 -7.04 9.20
C GLY A 250 -19.59 -7.93 10.12
N LYS A 251 -18.50 -8.53 9.64
CA LYS A 251 -17.72 -9.49 10.44
C LYS A 251 -16.75 -8.78 11.38
N ASN A 252 -16.49 -9.44 12.52
CA ASN A 252 -15.53 -9.05 13.55
C ASN A 252 -14.26 -9.89 13.38
N TYR A 253 -13.12 -9.22 13.14
CA TYR A 253 -11.83 -9.88 12.90
C TYR A 253 -10.99 -10.07 14.18
N GLY A 254 -11.56 -9.70 15.33
CA GLY A 254 -11.13 -10.20 16.63
C GLY A 254 -10.17 -9.33 17.43
N TRP A 255 -9.46 -8.39 16.81
CA TRP A 255 -8.54 -7.54 17.58
C TRP A 255 -9.32 -6.63 18.55
N PRO A 256 -8.92 -6.42 19.82
CA PRO A 256 -7.78 -7.06 20.52
C PRO A 256 -8.16 -8.26 21.39
N LEU A 257 -9.32 -8.87 21.15
CA LEU A 257 -9.82 -10.01 21.95
C LEU A 257 -8.97 -11.26 21.73
N VAL A 258 -8.55 -11.49 20.49
CA VAL A 258 -7.74 -12.64 20.08
C VAL A 258 -6.58 -12.17 19.20
N SER A 259 -5.51 -12.96 19.13
CA SER A 259 -4.40 -12.73 18.19
C SER A 259 -3.52 -13.97 18.12
N TRP A 260 -2.85 -14.16 16.99
CA TRP A 260 -1.80 -15.18 16.82
C TRP A 260 -0.42 -14.69 17.28
N GLY A 261 -0.36 -13.47 17.86
CA GLY A 261 0.86 -12.89 18.43
C GLY A 261 0.71 -12.60 19.92
N ARG A 262 1.70 -11.91 20.48
CA ARG A 262 1.73 -11.49 21.88
C ARG A 262 1.90 -9.99 22.00
N HIS A 263 1.49 -9.42 23.11
CA HIS A 263 1.79 -8.01 23.38
C HIS A 263 3.30 -7.77 23.42
N TYR A 264 3.73 -6.58 23.03
CA TYR A 264 5.17 -6.24 22.99
C TYR A 264 5.85 -6.35 24.36
N PHE A 265 5.09 -6.20 25.44
CA PHE A 265 5.59 -6.35 26.81
C PHE A 265 5.56 -7.82 27.28
N GLY A 266 5.29 -8.74 26.39
CA GLY A 266 5.44 -10.17 26.62
C GLY A 266 4.24 -10.93 27.14
N LEU A 267 3.17 -10.23 27.50
CA LEU A 267 1.94 -10.90 27.94
C LEU A 267 1.18 -11.49 26.76
N ASP A 268 0.53 -12.61 26.99
CA ASP A 268 -0.34 -13.23 26.01
C ASP A 268 -1.61 -12.38 25.82
N ILE A 269 -2.18 -12.41 24.63
CA ILE A 269 -3.48 -11.84 24.35
C ILE A 269 -4.52 -12.80 24.95
N PRO A 270 -5.60 -12.27 25.56
CA PRO A 270 -6.34 -13.01 26.56
C PRO A 270 -6.83 -14.38 26.18
N ASP A 271 -7.37 -14.54 24.98
CA ASP A 271 -8.04 -15.78 24.61
C ASP A 271 -7.21 -16.58 23.62
N PRO A 272 -7.52 -17.86 23.43
CA PRO A 272 -6.94 -18.59 22.31
C PRO A 272 -7.17 -17.83 21.00
N PRO A 273 -6.27 -17.98 20.01
CA PRO A 273 -6.33 -17.14 18.82
C PRO A 273 -7.59 -17.31 17.99
N THR A 274 -8.38 -18.33 18.26
CA THR A 274 -9.62 -18.59 17.52
C THR A 274 -10.82 -18.63 18.48
N ARG A 275 -11.91 -18.01 18.03
CA ARG A 275 -13.22 -18.05 18.70
C ARG A 275 -14.30 -18.24 17.64
N PRO A 276 -15.37 -19.02 17.90
CA PRO A 276 -16.38 -19.31 16.88
C PRO A 276 -17.23 -18.10 16.44
N ASP A 277 -17.28 -17.06 17.28
CA ASP A 277 -17.98 -15.81 16.96
C ASP A 277 -17.17 -14.81 16.18
N LEU A 278 -15.87 -15.10 15.92
CA LEU A 278 -14.95 -14.17 15.25
C LEU A 278 -14.49 -14.75 13.92
N ALA A 279 -14.29 -13.88 12.93
CA ALA A 279 -13.74 -14.26 11.63
C ALA A 279 -12.26 -14.68 11.80
N GLN A 280 -11.90 -15.74 11.11
CA GLN A 280 -10.55 -16.29 11.18
C GLN A 280 -9.74 -15.80 9.98
N PRO A 281 -8.43 -15.52 10.16
CA PRO A 281 -7.60 -15.21 9.01
C PRO A 281 -7.44 -16.41 8.08
N VAL A 282 -7.27 -16.10 6.80
CA VAL A 282 -6.93 -17.10 5.79
C VAL A 282 -5.53 -17.66 6.04
N TYR A 283 -4.64 -16.81 6.55
CA TYR A 283 -3.23 -17.14 6.80
C TYR A 283 -2.67 -16.18 7.84
N TYR A 284 -1.66 -16.62 8.60
CA TYR A 284 -1.01 -15.75 9.58
C TYR A 284 0.48 -16.01 9.63
N TRP A 285 1.23 -15.03 10.13
CA TRP A 285 2.70 -15.11 10.22
C TRP A 285 3.16 -14.89 11.66
N THR A 286 3.86 -15.87 12.20
CA THR A 286 4.61 -15.76 13.46
C THR A 286 5.93 -16.50 13.24
N PRO A 287 7.07 -15.77 13.19
CA PRO A 287 7.25 -14.33 13.44
C PRO A 287 6.69 -13.43 12.34
N SER A 288 6.53 -12.16 12.68
CA SER A 288 5.98 -11.12 11.79
C SER A 288 6.81 -10.95 10.52
N ILE A 289 6.11 -10.72 9.40
CA ILE A 289 6.72 -10.20 8.17
C ILE A 289 6.52 -8.68 8.06
N SER A 290 5.63 -8.11 8.89
CA SER A 290 5.15 -6.74 8.83
C SER A 290 4.58 -6.43 7.44
N PRO A 291 3.43 -7.03 7.09
CA PRO A 291 2.88 -6.94 5.74
C PRO A 291 2.38 -5.54 5.44
N SER A 292 2.74 -5.04 4.29
CA SER A 292 2.38 -3.71 3.82
C SER A 292 1.48 -3.82 2.60
N GLY A 293 1.69 -3.01 1.57
CA GLY A 293 0.86 -3.05 0.37
C GLY A 293 0.93 -4.38 -0.36
N MET A 294 -0.14 -4.72 -1.05
CA MET A 294 -0.24 -6.00 -1.76
C MET A 294 -1.00 -5.83 -3.08
N ASP A 295 -0.81 -6.78 -3.99
CA ASP A 295 -1.50 -6.81 -5.27
C ASP A 295 -1.63 -8.26 -5.76
N PHE A 296 -2.70 -8.56 -6.50
CA PHE A 296 -2.84 -9.83 -7.20
C PHE A 296 -2.16 -9.71 -8.57
N TYR A 297 -1.30 -10.66 -8.89
CA TYR A 297 -0.60 -10.64 -10.17
C TYR A 297 -1.48 -11.27 -11.26
N THR A 298 -1.74 -10.51 -12.34
CA THR A 298 -2.56 -10.95 -13.48
C THR A 298 -1.80 -10.85 -14.81
N GLY A 299 -0.57 -10.37 -14.77
CA GLY A 299 0.21 -10.07 -15.99
C GLY A 299 0.81 -11.30 -16.67
N ASP A 300 1.45 -11.05 -17.79
CA ASP A 300 2.02 -12.09 -18.63
C ASP A 300 3.54 -12.24 -18.50
N ARG A 301 4.23 -11.25 -17.90
CA ARG A 301 5.68 -11.33 -17.77
C ARG A 301 6.14 -12.48 -16.89
N PHE A 302 5.36 -12.78 -15.84
CA PHE A 302 5.64 -13.90 -14.94
C PHE A 302 4.47 -14.89 -15.01
N PRO A 303 4.40 -15.74 -16.04
CA PRO A 303 3.24 -16.62 -16.23
C PRO A 303 2.93 -17.52 -15.04
N THR A 304 3.96 -17.97 -14.31
CA THR A 304 3.80 -18.83 -13.13
C THR A 304 3.35 -18.07 -11.89
N TRP A 305 3.35 -16.73 -11.94
CA TRP A 305 2.84 -15.89 -10.83
C TRP A 305 1.37 -15.49 -11.04
N ARG A 306 0.81 -15.79 -12.20
CA ARG A 306 -0.58 -15.39 -12.49
C ARG A 306 -1.53 -15.99 -11.46
N GLY A 307 -2.36 -15.13 -10.84
CA GLY A 307 -3.28 -15.50 -9.76
C GLY A 307 -2.66 -15.53 -8.38
N ASN A 308 -1.35 -15.33 -8.27
CA ASN A 308 -0.69 -15.26 -6.96
C ASN A 308 -0.91 -13.89 -6.33
N LEU A 309 -0.86 -13.86 -4.99
CA LEU A 309 -0.89 -12.63 -4.22
C LEU A 309 0.55 -12.24 -3.85
N LEU A 310 0.89 -11.00 -4.14
CA LEU A 310 2.21 -10.41 -3.87
C LEU A 310 2.06 -9.41 -2.72
N ILE A 311 2.90 -9.53 -1.69
CA ILE A 311 2.80 -8.71 -0.46
C ILE A 311 4.18 -8.13 -0.15
N GLY A 312 4.24 -6.84 0.15
CA GLY A 312 5.47 -6.23 0.64
C GLY A 312 5.67 -6.55 2.11
N GLY A 313 6.87 -6.98 2.47
CA GLY A 313 7.24 -7.23 3.86
C GLY A 313 8.24 -6.20 4.35
N LEU A 314 7.90 -5.49 5.42
CA LEU A 314 8.78 -4.46 5.98
C LEU A 314 9.86 -5.11 6.84
N SER A 315 9.48 -5.91 7.84
CA SER A 315 10.47 -6.54 8.72
C SER A 315 11.16 -7.73 8.05
N SER A 316 10.45 -8.44 7.18
CA SER A 316 11.07 -9.54 6.43
C SER A 316 11.97 -9.06 5.30
N GLN A 317 11.89 -7.77 4.92
CA GLN A 317 12.67 -7.18 3.83
C GLN A 317 12.56 -8.00 2.53
N ALA A 318 11.34 -8.41 2.21
CA ALA A 318 11.08 -9.35 1.14
C ALA A 318 9.79 -9.02 0.40
N LEU A 319 9.72 -9.44 -0.86
CA LEU A 319 8.46 -9.63 -1.55
C LEU A 319 7.96 -11.03 -1.19
N VAL A 320 6.81 -11.10 -0.52
CA VAL A 320 6.19 -12.38 -0.14
C VAL A 320 5.17 -12.74 -1.21
N ARG A 321 5.36 -13.88 -1.85
CA ARG A 321 4.46 -14.39 -2.89
C ARG A 321 3.70 -15.59 -2.36
N LEU A 322 2.37 -15.49 -2.40
CA LEU A 322 1.48 -16.58 -1.98
C LEU A 322 0.80 -17.19 -3.20
N THR A 323 0.91 -18.50 -3.32
CA THR A 323 0.12 -19.28 -4.28
C THR A 323 -1.17 -19.68 -3.61
N LEU A 324 -2.30 -19.42 -4.28
CA LEU A 324 -3.63 -19.67 -3.73
C LEU A 324 -4.32 -20.81 -4.46
N ASP A 325 -5.20 -21.51 -3.74
CA ASP A 325 -6.18 -22.44 -4.29
C ASP A 325 -7.52 -22.02 -3.71
N GLY A 326 -8.30 -21.30 -4.50
CA GLY A 326 -9.49 -20.65 -3.99
C GLY A 326 -9.13 -19.66 -2.89
N GLN A 327 -9.65 -19.90 -1.69
CA GLN A 327 -9.37 -19.04 -0.53
C GLN A 327 -8.24 -19.56 0.36
N LYS A 328 -7.56 -20.64 -0.04
CA LYS A 328 -6.50 -21.24 0.79
C LYS A 328 -5.12 -20.90 0.24
N VAL A 329 -4.19 -20.63 1.16
CA VAL A 329 -2.78 -20.46 0.79
C VAL A 329 -2.16 -21.85 0.65
N LYS A 330 -1.66 -22.16 -0.55
CA LYS A 330 -1.00 -23.42 -0.88
C LYS A 330 0.49 -23.38 -0.59
N ALA A 331 1.12 -22.24 -0.87
CA ALA A 331 2.57 -22.10 -0.72
C ALA A 331 2.94 -20.65 -0.51
N GLU A 332 4.03 -20.44 0.21
CA GLU A 332 4.66 -19.14 0.42
C GLU A 332 6.07 -19.15 -0.11
N GLU A 333 6.47 -18.11 -0.81
CA GLU A 333 7.84 -17.85 -1.21
C GLU A 333 8.22 -16.44 -0.73
N ARG A 334 9.36 -16.32 -0.08
CA ARG A 334 9.95 -15.03 0.32
C ARG A 334 11.12 -14.72 -0.60
N ILE A 335 10.97 -13.67 -1.39
CA ILE A 335 11.98 -13.22 -2.35
C ILE A 335 12.67 -12.01 -1.68
N PRO A 336 13.92 -12.19 -1.22
CA PRO A 336 14.60 -11.14 -0.45
C PRO A 336 14.93 -9.91 -1.29
N UNK A 337 14.42 -8.72 -0.87
CA UNK A 337 14.66 -7.66 -1.33
C UNK A 337 15.67 -7.08 -0.78
N GLY A 338 16.13 -7.36 0.48
CA GLY A 338 17.21 -6.74 1.24
C GLY A 338 16.91 -5.36 1.80
N VAL A 339 15.73 -4.87 1.53
CA VAL A 339 15.22 -3.57 1.98
C VAL A 339 13.74 -3.72 2.36
N ARG A 340 13.26 -2.82 3.19
CA ARG A 340 11.87 -2.78 3.63
C ARG A 340 10.97 -2.46 2.44
N ILE A 341 9.97 -3.29 2.16
CA ILE A 341 9.05 -3.08 1.02
C ILE A 341 7.73 -2.54 1.55
N ARG A 342 7.38 -1.31 1.14
CA ARG A 342 6.16 -0.62 1.56
C ARG A 342 4.96 -0.89 0.67
N HIS A 343 5.15 -1.08 -0.62
CA HIS A 343 4.04 -1.26 -1.55
C HIS A 343 4.46 -2.14 -2.70
N VAL A 344 3.50 -2.87 -3.24
CA VAL A 344 3.68 -3.76 -4.39
C VAL A 344 2.59 -3.42 -5.40
N ARG A 345 2.97 -3.24 -6.66
CA ARG A 345 1.99 -3.05 -7.74
C ARG A 345 2.46 -3.74 -9.02
N GLN A 346 1.53 -4.38 -9.69
CA GLN A 346 1.76 -4.78 -11.07
C GLN A 346 1.65 -3.55 -11.97
N GLY A 347 2.62 -3.34 -12.83
CA GLY A 347 2.57 -2.28 -13.83
C GLY A 347 1.81 -2.68 -15.09
N PRO A 348 1.40 -1.68 -15.91
CA PRO A 348 0.71 -1.97 -17.16
C PRO A 348 1.57 -2.76 -18.15
N ASP A 349 2.88 -2.73 -17.98
CA ASP A 349 3.84 -3.53 -18.76
C ASP A 349 4.00 -4.96 -18.23
N GLY A 350 3.29 -5.34 -17.19
CA GLY A 350 3.35 -6.66 -16.57
C GLY A 350 4.54 -6.87 -15.63
N ALA A 351 5.41 -5.87 -15.45
CA ALA A 351 6.46 -5.92 -14.44
C ALA A 351 5.86 -5.71 -13.04
N VAL A 352 6.62 -6.07 -12.01
CA VAL A 352 6.21 -5.80 -10.62
C VAL A 352 7.04 -4.64 -10.10
N TYR A 353 6.35 -3.66 -9.54
CA TYR A 353 6.97 -2.44 -8.98
C TYR A 353 6.83 -2.45 -7.47
N LEU A 354 7.94 -2.14 -6.79
CA LEU A 354 8.02 -2.14 -5.33
C LEU A 354 8.46 -0.76 -4.85
N LEU A 355 7.81 -0.25 -3.80
CA LEU A 355 8.29 0.94 -3.09
C LEU A 355 9.09 0.49 -1.87
N THR A 356 10.29 1.02 -1.70
CA THR A 356 11.09 0.76 -0.50
C THR A 356 10.69 1.76 0.60
N ASP A 357 10.69 1.32 1.86
CA ASP A 357 10.38 2.19 3.00
C ASP A 357 11.67 2.69 3.64
N GLU A 358 12.33 3.58 2.93
CA GLU A 358 13.62 4.13 3.33
C GLU A 358 13.62 5.66 3.22
N GLU A 359 14.51 6.31 4.00
CA GLU A 359 14.74 7.76 3.88
C GLU A 359 15.28 8.10 2.49
N SER A 360 16.12 7.23 1.93
CA SER A 360 16.55 7.31 0.54
C SER A 360 15.77 6.28 -0.27
N GLY A 361 14.47 6.51 -0.40
CA GLY A 361 13.53 5.57 -1.00
C GLY A 361 13.64 5.46 -2.51
N GLU A 362 13.26 4.29 -3.00
CA GLU A 362 13.34 3.94 -4.42
C GLU A 362 12.07 3.28 -4.91
N ILE A 363 11.87 3.30 -6.22
CA ILE A 363 10.98 2.36 -6.90
C ILE A 363 11.86 1.29 -7.54
N LEU A 364 11.66 0.06 -7.13
CA LEU A 364 12.32 -1.10 -7.75
C LEU A 364 11.36 -1.71 -8.78
N ARG A 365 11.91 -2.20 -9.89
CA ARG A 365 11.13 -2.85 -10.95
C ARG A 365 11.69 -4.27 -11.16
N LEU A 366 10.80 -5.26 -11.07
CA LEU A 366 11.16 -6.67 -11.25
C LEU A 366 10.70 -7.13 -12.63
N VAL A 367 11.61 -7.73 -13.39
CA VAL A 367 11.30 -8.33 -14.68
C VAL A 367 11.95 -9.74 -14.73
N PRO A 368 11.44 -10.66 -15.56
CA PRO A 368 12.15 -11.94 -15.75
C PRO A 368 13.56 -11.68 -16.29
N ALA A 369 14.56 -12.35 -15.74
CA ALA A 369 15.91 -12.23 -16.26
C ALA A 369 15.96 -12.71 -17.70
N ALA A 370 16.70 -12.01 -18.53
CA ALA A 370 16.90 -12.43 -19.93
C ALA A 370 17.51 -13.83 -19.97
N LYS A 371 16.96 -14.69 -20.82
CA LYS A 371 17.56 -16.01 -21.01
C LYS A 371 18.94 -15.81 -21.60
N SER A 372 19.96 -16.31 -20.90
CA SER A 372 21.32 -16.35 -21.48
C SER A 372 21.26 -17.07 -22.81
N LYS A 373 21.66 -16.39 -23.87
CA LYS A 373 21.87 -17.09 -25.17
C LYS A 373 23.06 -18.01 -24.97
N ARG A 374 22.80 -19.31 -24.82
CA ARG A 374 23.84 -20.34 -24.85
C ARG A 374 24.31 -20.53 -26.30
#